data_2e8a449342e501b0cf44518787b0e187
#
_entry.id   2e8a449342e501b0cf44518787b0e187
#
_cell.length_a   1.000
_cell.length_b   1.000
_cell.length_c   1.000
_cell.angle_alpha   90.00
_cell.angle_beta   90.00
_cell.angle_gamma   90.00
#
_symmetry.space_group_name_H-M   'P 1'
#
loop_
_entity.id
_entity.type
_entity.pdbx_description
1 polymer ?
#
loop_
_entity_poly.entity_id
_entity_poly.type
_entity_poly.pdbx_seq_one_letter_code
_entity_poly.pdbx_strand_id
1 'polypeptide(L)'
;MRDDLENDREAVLHADGAVAHGAGTVSLMARGRTVSVLVERHDVDGARRQPDELVVEEPMEIRLDGHLVTTTMRTPGHDYELAVGFCFSDGLLAGAPVRQVRYCATGTATETSFNVVTVETGGQAPEPTPRLTTTTSSCGWCGTDLETLRSRLQPLVGVRPIEPDVLLKVPDAAQSAQELFERTGAVHAAATFDQHGEIGLVREDIGRHNAVDKVVGRLLLDDELPAGDRGLFVSGRASFEIVQKAWAAGFGTIVAVSAPSSLAVETAKVAGIRLAGFARPGRLNVYA
;
A
#
# COMPACT_ATOMS: atom_id res chain seq x y z
N MET A 1 -1.01 -10.53 20.86
CA MET A 1 -1.11 -10.03 19.47
C MET A 1 0.24 -9.62 18.87
N ARG A 2 1.17 -9.00 19.64
CA ARG A 2 2.56 -8.73 19.16
C ARG A 2 3.38 -10.01 19.02
N ASP A 3 3.23 -10.96 19.94
CA ASP A 3 4.04 -12.18 19.99
C ASP A 3 3.71 -13.19 18.89
N ASP A 4 2.46 -13.23 18.40
CA ASP A 4 2.05 -14.15 17.34
C ASP A 4 2.53 -13.71 15.95
N LEU A 5 2.77 -12.40 15.76
CA LEU A 5 3.32 -11.87 14.49
C LEU A 5 4.86 -12.01 14.39
N GLU A 6 5.55 -12.09 15.53
CA GLU A 6 7.00 -12.37 15.56
C GLU A 6 7.30 -13.86 15.34
N ASN A 7 6.43 -14.76 15.79
CA ASN A 7 6.63 -16.19 15.62
C ASN A 7 6.50 -16.63 14.15
N ASP A 8 5.67 -15.96 13.35
CA ASP A 8 5.60 -16.22 11.90
C ASP A 8 6.86 -15.73 11.14
N ARG A 9 7.64 -14.81 11.71
CA ARG A 9 8.94 -14.43 11.14
C ARG A 9 10.00 -15.52 11.29
N GLU A 10 9.99 -16.28 12.36
CA GLU A 10 10.93 -17.39 12.56
C GLU A 10 10.59 -18.61 11.71
N ALA A 11 9.31 -18.87 11.40
CA ALA A 11 8.91 -19.97 10.52
C ALA A 11 9.37 -19.80 9.06
N VAL A 12 9.67 -18.56 8.64
CA VAL A 12 10.17 -18.24 7.29
C VAL A 12 11.69 -18.42 7.17
N LEU A 13 12.43 -18.45 8.29
CA LEU A 13 13.91 -18.47 8.30
C LEU A 13 14.54 -19.87 8.37
N HIS A 14 13.79 -20.97 8.48
CA HIS A 14 14.33 -22.32 8.67
C HIS A 14 13.98 -23.36 7.58
N ALA A 15 13.72 -22.94 6.35
CA ALA A 15 13.46 -23.85 5.23
C ALA A 15 14.67 -24.00 4.27
N ASP A 16 15.90 -24.10 4.79
CA ASP A 16 17.06 -24.55 4.02
C ASP A 16 17.22 -26.07 4.18
N GLY A 17 16.63 -26.81 3.25
CA GLY A 17 16.78 -28.26 3.13
C GLY A 17 16.70 -28.70 1.67
N ALA A 18 17.85 -28.85 1.03
CA ALA A 18 17.97 -29.32 -0.34
C ALA A 18 17.52 -30.77 -0.49
N VAL A 19 16.61 -31.05 -1.45
CA VAL A 19 16.43 -32.38 -2.05
C VAL A 19 16.44 -32.24 -3.57
N ALA A 20 17.33 -32.97 -4.22
CA ALA A 20 17.59 -32.97 -5.65
C ALA A 20 16.70 -33.97 -6.40
N HIS A 21 16.47 -33.65 -7.69
CA HIS A 21 16.11 -34.39 -8.87
C HIS A 21 14.64 -34.56 -9.27
N GLY A 22 14.33 -33.97 -10.43
CA GLY A 22 13.32 -34.42 -11.38
C GLY A 22 12.32 -33.34 -11.79
N ALA A 23 12.46 -32.85 -13.02
CA ALA A 23 11.48 -32.11 -13.83
C ALA A 23 10.48 -31.18 -13.12
N GLY A 24 10.74 -29.89 -13.20
CA GLY A 24 9.68 -28.89 -12.98
C GLY A 24 9.41 -28.50 -11.53
N THR A 25 10.39 -28.49 -10.65
CA THR A 25 10.25 -27.96 -9.29
C THR A 25 10.34 -26.44 -9.32
N VAL A 26 9.21 -25.77 -9.27
CA VAL A 26 9.16 -24.36 -8.85
C VAL A 26 9.65 -24.35 -7.40
N SER A 27 10.84 -23.80 -7.18
CA SER A 27 11.44 -23.64 -5.85
C SER A 27 10.47 -22.86 -4.95
N LEU A 28 10.06 -23.46 -3.83
CA LEU A 28 9.35 -22.84 -2.73
C LEU A 28 10.30 -21.95 -1.92
N MET A 29 11.02 -21.06 -2.59
CA MET A 29 11.72 -19.99 -1.91
C MET A 29 10.69 -18.92 -1.54
N ALA A 30 10.87 -18.30 -0.37
CA ALA A 30 10.17 -17.06 -0.02
C ALA A 30 10.22 -16.16 -1.27
N ARG A 31 9.04 -15.80 -1.81
CA ARG A 31 8.96 -15.09 -3.09
C ARG A 31 9.68 -13.77 -2.97
N GLY A 32 10.77 -13.63 -3.72
CA GLY A 32 11.50 -12.38 -3.79
C GLY A 32 10.58 -11.28 -4.34
N ARG A 33 10.84 -10.05 -3.94
CA ARG A 33 10.15 -8.87 -4.50
C ARG A 33 10.64 -8.54 -5.90
N THR A 34 11.77 -9.12 -6.30
CA THR A 34 12.41 -8.95 -7.62
C THR A 34 12.84 -10.28 -8.20
N VAL A 35 12.98 -10.30 -9.52
CA VAL A 35 13.58 -11.41 -10.29
C VAL A 35 14.64 -10.85 -11.22
N SER A 36 15.81 -11.53 -11.27
CA SER A 36 16.87 -11.17 -12.21
C SER A 36 16.64 -11.83 -13.55
N VAL A 37 16.75 -11.06 -14.63
CA VAL A 37 16.62 -11.50 -16.01
C VAL A 37 17.82 -11.02 -16.84
N LEU A 38 18.13 -11.73 -17.90
CA LEU A 38 19.16 -11.29 -18.86
C LEU A 38 18.46 -10.49 -19.98
N VAL A 39 18.76 -9.21 -20.07
CA VAL A 39 18.19 -8.31 -21.10
C VAL A 39 19.23 -7.95 -22.15
N GLU A 40 18.78 -7.59 -23.35
CA GLU A 40 19.60 -6.98 -24.39
C GLU A 40 19.40 -5.46 -24.35
N ARG A 41 20.42 -4.75 -23.86
CA ARG A 41 20.38 -3.30 -23.77
C ARG A 41 20.97 -2.69 -25.06
N HIS A 42 20.21 -1.81 -25.67
CA HIS A 42 20.63 -1.03 -26.83
C HIS A 42 20.95 0.41 -26.41
N ASP A 43 22.09 0.91 -26.83
CA ASP A 43 22.51 2.31 -26.71
C ASP A 43 23.18 2.77 -27.98
N VAL A 44 23.73 4.01 -28.02
CA VAL A 44 24.38 4.58 -29.19
C VAL A 44 25.64 3.82 -29.64
N ASP A 45 26.21 3.01 -28.73
CA ASP A 45 27.43 2.23 -28.97
C ASP A 45 27.12 0.79 -29.43
N GLY A 46 25.86 0.41 -29.49
CA GLY A 46 25.40 -0.92 -29.94
C GLY A 46 24.56 -1.68 -28.95
N ALA A 47 24.51 -3.01 -29.11
CA ALA A 47 23.71 -3.90 -28.25
C ALA A 47 24.61 -4.75 -27.36
N ARG A 48 24.23 -4.91 -26.09
CA ARG A 48 24.94 -5.77 -25.15
C ARG A 48 23.96 -6.50 -24.21
N ARG A 49 24.29 -7.73 -23.83
CA ARG A 49 23.54 -8.47 -22.83
C ARG A 49 24.04 -8.14 -21.44
N GLN A 50 23.10 -7.86 -20.54
CA GLN A 50 23.40 -7.60 -19.13
C GLN A 50 22.25 -8.07 -18.23
N PRO A 51 22.52 -8.39 -16.95
CA PRO A 51 21.46 -8.66 -15.99
C PRO A 51 20.68 -7.38 -15.69
N ASP A 52 19.38 -7.55 -15.43
CA ASP A 52 18.46 -6.52 -14.98
C ASP A 52 17.55 -7.10 -13.89
N GLU A 53 17.00 -6.26 -13.02
CA GLU A 53 16.06 -6.66 -11.98
C GLU A 53 14.66 -6.16 -12.31
N LEU A 54 13.73 -7.10 -12.40
CA LEU A 54 12.31 -6.80 -12.57
C LEU A 54 11.57 -6.96 -11.26
N VAL A 55 10.63 -6.04 -10.98
CA VAL A 55 9.70 -6.20 -9.85
C VAL A 55 8.77 -7.39 -10.12
N VAL A 56 8.51 -8.18 -9.08
CA VAL A 56 7.53 -9.25 -9.14
C VAL A 56 6.12 -8.67 -8.98
N GLU A 57 5.23 -9.04 -9.89
CA GLU A 57 3.81 -8.70 -9.85
C GLU A 57 2.98 -9.99 -9.83
N GLU A 58 2.16 -10.15 -8.79
CA GLU A 58 1.33 -11.34 -8.61
C GLU A 58 -0.07 -10.98 -8.10
N PRO A 59 -1.09 -11.78 -8.46
CA PRO A 59 -2.42 -11.61 -7.89
C PRO A 59 -2.41 -11.96 -6.40
N MET A 60 -3.20 -11.25 -5.61
CA MET A 60 -3.50 -11.58 -4.22
C MET A 60 -4.98 -11.43 -3.96
N GLU A 61 -5.58 -12.46 -3.40
CA GLU A 61 -6.96 -12.47 -2.93
C GLU A 61 -7.02 -11.96 -1.50
N ILE A 62 -7.88 -10.99 -1.23
CA ILE A 62 -8.16 -10.47 0.10
C ILE A 62 -9.52 -11.01 0.55
N ARG A 63 -9.56 -11.59 1.74
CA ARG A 63 -10.77 -12.07 2.40
C ARG A 63 -10.99 -11.39 3.74
N LEU A 64 -12.26 -11.20 4.10
CA LEU A 64 -12.70 -10.70 5.40
C LEU A 64 -13.62 -11.74 6.03
N ASP A 65 -13.24 -12.26 7.19
CA ASP A 65 -13.95 -13.35 7.90
C ASP A 65 -14.31 -14.54 6.99
N GLY A 66 -13.42 -14.87 6.03
CA GLY A 66 -13.58 -15.96 5.06
C GLY A 66 -14.29 -15.58 3.76
N HIS A 67 -14.97 -14.44 3.70
CA HIS A 67 -15.67 -13.95 2.51
C HIS A 67 -14.71 -13.21 1.57
N LEU A 68 -14.78 -13.49 0.27
CA LEU A 68 -13.99 -12.80 -0.74
C LEU A 68 -14.34 -11.31 -0.77
N VAL A 69 -13.32 -10.45 -0.67
CA VAL A 69 -13.44 -9.00 -0.81
C VAL A 69 -13.05 -8.56 -2.22
N THR A 70 -11.84 -8.90 -2.63
CA THR A 70 -11.27 -8.54 -3.93
C THR A 70 -10.07 -9.40 -4.28
N THR A 71 -9.66 -9.35 -5.56
CA THR A 71 -8.35 -9.80 -6.02
C THR A 71 -7.59 -8.60 -6.58
N THR A 72 -6.38 -8.37 -6.11
CA THR A 72 -5.53 -7.26 -6.57
C THR A 72 -4.18 -7.77 -7.06
N MET A 73 -3.62 -7.10 -8.08
CA MET A 73 -2.22 -7.29 -8.48
C MET A 73 -1.33 -6.51 -7.52
N ARG A 74 -0.28 -7.14 -6.99
CA ARG A 74 0.62 -6.50 -6.02
C ARG A 74 2.07 -6.95 -6.18
N THR A 75 3.00 -6.19 -5.63
CA THR A 75 4.35 -6.66 -5.34
C THR A 75 4.34 -7.43 -4.02
N PRO A 76 4.81 -8.71 -3.99
CA PRO A 76 4.88 -9.51 -2.76
C PRO A 76 5.58 -8.80 -1.62
N GLY A 77 5.19 -9.15 -0.38
CA GLY A 77 5.69 -8.55 0.85
C GLY A 77 4.76 -7.48 1.42
N HIS A 78 4.70 -7.46 2.74
CA HIS A 78 3.74 -6.64 3.50
C HIS A 78 2.27 -6.92 3.15
N ASP A 79 1.96 -8.17 2.83
CA ASP A 79 0.65 -8.60 2.33
C ASP A 79 -0.43 -8.49 3.41
N TYR A 80 -0.08 -8.71 4.69
CA TYR A 80 -0.99 -8.50 5.83
C TYR A 80 -1.37 -7.03 5.97
N GLU A 81 -0.38 -6.14 5.86
CA GLU A 81 -0.60 -4.70 5.88
C GLU A 81 -1.50 -4.27 4.71
N LEU A 82 -1.25 -4.78 3.50
CA LEU A 82 -2.09 -4.51 2.33
C LEU A 82 -3.55 -4.93 2.56
N ALA A 83 -3.77 -6.15 3.04
CA ALA A 83 -5.12 -6.68 3.24
C ALA A 83 -5.89 -5.90 4.32
N VAL A 84 -5.25 -5.62 5.45
CA VAL A 84 -5.83 -4.86 6.55
C VAL A 84 -6.11 -3.42 6.14
N GLY A 85 -5.13 -2.76 5.50
CA GLY A 85 -5.27 -1.38 5.05
C GLY A 85 -6.36 -1.23 4.00
N PHE A 86 -6.48 -2.17 3.07
CA PHE A 86 -7.57 -2.20 2.10
C PHE A 86 -8.93 -2.29 2.79
N CYS A 87 -9.12 -3.28 3.69
CA CYS A 87 -10.38 -3.46 4.41
C CYS A 87 -10.75 -2.22 5.25
N PHE A 88 -9.76 -1.59 5.88
CA PHE A 88 -9.96 -0.37 6.68
C PHE A 88 -10.32 0.84 5.80
N SER A 89 -9.49 1.14 4.80
CA SER A 89 -9.64 2.31 3.93
C SER A 89 -10.96 2.32 3.18
N ASP A 90 -11.44 1.13 2.80
CA ASP A 90 -12.72 0.95 2.12
C ASP A 90 -13.92 0.89 3.09
N GLY A 91 -13.64 0.95 4.41
CA GLY A 91 -14.65 0.94 5.46
C GLY A 91 -15.34 -0.41 5.67
N LEU A 92 -14.75 -1.49 5.19
CA LEU A 92 -15.32 -2.83 5.29
C LEU A 92 -15.28 -3.37 6.73
N LEU A 93 -14.34 -2.90 7.54
CA LEU A 93 -14.26 -3.27 8.95
C LEU A 93 -15.42 -2.70 9.77
N ALA A 94 -16.03 -1.57 9.34
CA ALA A 94 -17.15 -0.91 10.04
C ALA A 94 -16.90 -0.70 11.55
N GLY A 95 -15.65 -0.46 11.96
CA GLY A 95 -15.26 -0.31 13.37
C GLY A 95 -14.95 -1.62 14.09
N ALA A 96 -15.09 -2.78 13.44
CA ALA A 96 -14.71 -4.06 14.03
C ALA A 96 -13.17 -4.14 14.18
N PRO A 97 -12.64 -4.62 15.32
CA PRO A 97 -11.22 -4.79 15.53
C PRO A 97 -10.68 -5.95 14.69
N VAL A 98 -9.48 -5.79 14.12
CA VAL A 98 -8.74 -6.89 13.50
C VAL A 98 -8.19 -7.79 14.63
N ARG A 99 -8.61 -9.04 14.66
CA ARG A 99 -8.17 -10.03 15.65
C ARG A 99 -6.97 -10.83 15.18
N GLN A 100 -6.98 -11.20 13.90
CA GLN A 100 -5.92 -11.98 13.28
C GLN A 100 -5.82 -11.65 11.78
N VAL A 101 -4.62 -11.78 11.22
CA VAL A 101 -4.39 -11.77 9.78
C VAL A 101 -3.53 -12.98 9.44
N ARG A 102 -3.91 -13.74 8.44
CA ARG A 102 -3.18 -14.95 8.06
C ARG A 102 -3.23 -15.20 6.56
N TYR A 103 -2.23 -15.91 6.07
CA TYR A 103 -2.33 -16.49 4.73
C TYR A 103 -3.30 -17.66 4.74
N CYS A 104 -4.07 -17.77 3.65
CA CYS A 104 -5.14 -18.73 3.37
C CYS A 104 -6.44 -18.58 4.20
N ALA A 105 -7.54 -19.06 3.62
CA ALA A 105 -8.85 -19.13 4.27
C ALA A 105 -9.15 -20.59 4.68
N THR A 106 -8.84 -21.53 3.78
CA THR A 106 -9.02 -22.97 3.94
C THR A 106 -7.83 -23.65 3.27
N GLY A 107 -7.16 -24.56 3.95
CA GLY A 107 -5.93 -25.18 3.43
C GLY A 107 -4.66 -24.57 4.03
N THR A 108 -3.52 -24.82 3.42
CA THR A 108 -2.23 -24.28 3.86
C THR A 108 -1.82 -23.05 3.04
N ALA A 109 -1.00 -22.17 3.62
CA ALA A 109 -0.42 -21.03 2.89
C ALA A 109 0.33 -21.47 1.63
N THR A 110 0.96 -22.64 1.67
CA THR A 110 1.70 -23.25 0.56
C THR A 110 0.77 -23.61 -0.61
N GLU A 111 -0.42 -24.18 -0.35
CA GLU A 111 -1.38 -24.53 -1.39
C GLU A 111 -1.91 -23.32 -2.15
N THR A 112 -2.06 -22.19 -1.47
CA THR A 112 -2.47 -20.92 -2.09
C THR A 112 -1.28 -20.12 -2.64
N SER A 113 -0.07 -20.67 -2.54
CA SER A 113 1.18 -20.00 -2.91
C SER A 113 1.31 -18.61 -2.25
N PHE A 114 0.82 -18.45 -1.02
CA PHE A 114 0.79 -17.18 -0.28
C PHE A 114 0.03 -16.04 -0.98
N ASN A 115 -0.89 -16.38 -1.89
CA ASN A 115 -1.67 -15.40 -2.66
C ASN A 115 -3.10 -15.21 -2.14
N VAL A 116 -3.42 -15.72 -0.96
CA VAL A 116 -4.70 -15.50 -0.27
C VAL A 116 -4.42 -15.02 1.14
N VAL A 117 -4.89 -13.84 1.48
CA VAL A 117 -4.80 -13.26 2.82
C VAL A 117 -6.19 -13.06 3.39
N THR A 118 -6.42 -13.58 4.60
CA THR A 118 -7.68 -13.42 5.34
C THR A 118 -7.45 -12.49 6.53
N VAL A 119 -8.26 -11.43 6.59
CA VAL A 119 -8.42 -10.56 7.76
C VAL A 119 -9.57 -11.10 8.58
N GLU A 120 -9.34 -11.35 9.87
CA GLU A 120 -10.35 -11.92 10.77
C GLU A 120 -10.75 -10.91 11.84
N THR A 121 -12.05 -10.64 11.93
CA THR A 121 -12.66 -9.81 13.00
C THR A 121 -13.42 -10.67 14.00
N GLY A 122 -13.53 -11.98 13.73
CA GLY A 122 -14.37 -12.91 14.50
C GLY A 122 -15.85 -12.74 14.18
N GLY A 123 -16.17 -12.41 12.94
CA GLY A 123 -17.56 -12.20 12.46
C GLY A 123 -18.20 -10.90 12.96
N GLN A 124 -17.39 -9.93 13.41
CA GLN A 124 -17.91 -8.64 13.86
C GLN A 124 -18.05 -7.61 12.71
N ALA A 125 -17.27 -7.78 11.66
CA ALA A 125 -17.44 -6.96 10.45
C ALA A 125 -18.67 -7.42 9.66
N PRO A 126 -19.36 -6.49 8.97
CA PRO A 126 -20.41 -6.86 8.02
C PRO A 126 -19.87 -7.74 6.90
N GLU A 127 -20.69 -8.66 6.40
CA GLU A 127 -20.32 -9.46 5.23
C GLU A 127 -20.07 -8.55 4.02
N PRO A 128 -18.86 -8.61 3.42
CA PRO A 128 -18.53 -7.75 2.30
C PRO A 128 -19.29 -8.19 1.04
N THR A 129 -19.70 -7.21 0.23
CA THR A 129 -20.16 -7.50 -1.14
C THR A 129 -18.94 -7.72 -2.03
N PRO A 130 -18.75 -8.91 -2.62
CA PRO A 130 -17.58 -9.19 -3.44
C PRO A 130 -17.47 -8.24 -4.63
N ARG A 131 -16.28 -7.70 -4.86
CA ARG A 131 -15.98 -6.97 -6.10
C ARG A 131 -15.56 -7.99 -7.15
N LEU A 132 -16.47 -8.29 -8.08
CA LEU A 132 -16.29 -9.34 -9.10
C LEU A 132 -15.28 -9.00 -10.21
N THR A 133 -14.73 -7.79 -10.21
CA THR A 133 -13.70 -7.37 -11.16
C THR A 133 -12.34 -7.39 -10.47
N THR A 134 -11.34 -8.04 -11.11
CA THR A 134 -9.95 -7.90 -10.68
C THR A 134 -9.59 -6.43 -10.65
N THR A 135 -9.29 -5.92 -9.46
CA THR A 135 -8.85 -4.54 -9.31
C THR A 135 -7.43 -4.47 -9.87
N THR A 136 -7.27 -3.92 -11.06
CA THR A 136 -5.93 -3.62 -11.56
C THR A 136 -5.32 -2.53 -10.68
N SER A 137 -4.00 -2.54 -10.53
CA SER A 137 -3.26 -1.50 -9.80
C SER A 137 -3.54 -0.06 -10.28
N SER A 138 -4.22 0.07 -11.41
CA SER A 138 -4.60 1.34 -12.06
C SER A 138 -6.08 1.67 -11.98
N CYS A 139 -6.95 0.71 -11.65
CA CYS A 139 -8.39 0.89 -11.60
C CYS A 139 -8.83 0.92 -10.14
N GLY A 140 -8.92 2.11 -9.60
CA GLY A 140 -9.67 2.37 -8.39
C GLY A 140 -11.18 2.24 -8.67
N TRP A 141 -11.87 2.05 -7.69
CA TRP A 141 -13.25 2.05 -7.31
C TRP A 141 -14.33 2.53 -8.31
N CYS A 142 -15.31 1.69 -8.55
CA CYS A 142 -16.60 2.05 -9.11
C CYS A 142 -17.65 2.07 -7.98
N GLY A 143 -18.10 3.25 -7.55
CA GLY A 143 -19.39 3.33 -6.83
C GLY A 143 -19.51 4.11 -5.52
N THR A 144 -18.47 4.76 -4.94
CA THR A 144 -18.71 5.76 -3.91
C THR A 144 -18.47 7.15 -4.46
N ASP A 145 -19.46 7.94 -4.46
CA ASP A 145 -19.35 9.37 -4.69
C ASP A 145 -18.93 10.11 -3.41
N LEU A 146 -18.59 11.36 -3.56
CA LEU A 146 -18.19 12.21 -2.43
C LEU A 146 -19.29 12.33 -1.37
N GLU A 147 -20.55 12.21 -1.75
CA GLU A 147 -21.69 12.30 -0.85
C GLU A 147 -21.78 11.08 0.07
N THR A 148 -21.57 9.88 -0.48
CA THR A 148 -21.46 8.66 0.31
C THR A 148 -20.28 8.71 1.28
N LEU A 149 -19.12 9.26 0.87
CA LEU A 149 -17.99 9.46 1.79
C LEU A 149 -18.33 10.43 2.93
N ARG A 150 -18.97 11.55 2.63
CA ARG A 150 -19.40 12.52 3.65
C ARG A 150 -20.37 11.92 4.67
N SER A 151 -21.17 10.94 4.28
CA SER A 151 -22.06 10.24 5.22
C SER A 151 -21.29 9.30 6.17
N ARG A 152 -20.10 8.84 5.78
CA ARG A 152 -19.28 7.86 6.51
C ARG A 152 -18.13 8.49 7.27
N LEU A 153 -17.50 9.53 6.73
CA LEU A 153 -16.33 10.18 7.29
C LEU A 153 -16.65 11.63 7.67
N GLN A 154 -16.25 12.02 8.87
CA GLN A 154 -16.37 13.39 9.34
C GLN A 154 -15.11 14.18 8.95
N PRO A 155 -15.22 15.51 8.71
CA PRO A 155 -14.05 16.36 8.51
C PRO A 155 -13.06 16.20 9.68
N LEU A 156 -11.78 16.25 9.39
CA LEU A 156 -10.73 16.13 10.39
C LEU A 156 -10.73 17.35 11.31
N VAL A 157 -10.94 17.12 12.60
CA VAL A 157 -10.98 18.17 13.62
C VAL A 157 -9.74 18.08 14.50
N GLY A 158 -9.11 19.24 14.76
CA GLY A 158 -7.93 19.32 15.64
C GLY A 158 -6.62 18.85 14.98
N VAL A 159 -6.66 18.38 13.73
CA VAL A 159 -5.46 18.04 12.97
C VAL A 159 -4.81 19.31 12.43
N ARG A 160 -3.50 19.48 12.67
CA ARG A 160 -2.74 20.62 12.13
C ARG A 160 -2.06 20.19 10.83
N PRO A 161 -2.41 20.80 9.69
CA PRO A 161 -1.69 20.56 8.44
C PRO A 161 -0.22 20.99 8.57
N ILE A 162 0.69 20.20 8.00
CA ILE A 162 2.13 20.45 8.03
C ILE A 162 2.44 21.62 7.08
N GLU A 163 3.31 22.54 7.49
CA GLU A 163 3.57 23.78 6.75
C GLU A 163 4.26 23.54 5.39
N PRO A 164 3.95 24.35 4.36
CA PRO A 164 4.48 24.17 3.01
C PRO A 164 6.01 24.11 2.93
N ASP A 165 6.72 24.90 3.75
CA ASP A 165 8.19 24.91 3.77
C ASP A 165 8.78 23.56 4.20
N VAL A 166 8.10 22.85 5.09
CA VAL A 166 8.49 21.49 5.47
C VAL A 166 8.26 20.53 4.32
N LEU A 167 7.13 20.66 3.60
CA LEU A 167 6.75 19.78 2.50
C LEU A 167 7.75 19.80 1.33
N LEU A 168 8.53 20.88 1.16
CA LEU A 168 9.55 21.00 0.11
C LEU A 168 10.69 19.97 0.24
N LYS A 169 10.92 19.43 1.45
CA LYS A 169 11.99 18.46 1.73
C LYS A 169 11.52 17.02 1.55
N VAL A 170 10.22 16.77 1.66
CA VAL A 170 9.63 15.42 1.69
C VAL A 170 9.93 14.60 0.43
N PRO A 171 9.86 15.15 -0.81
CA PRO A 171 10.11 14.35 -2.01
C PRO A 171 11.51 13.72 -2.06
N ASP A 172 12.55 14.47 -1.71
CA ASP A 172 13.94 13.97 -1.71
C ASP A 172 14.15 12.94 -0.61
N ALA A 173 13.68 13.23 0.59
CA ALA A 173 13.77 12.30 1.72
C ALA A 173 13.04 10.97 1.42
N ALA A 174 11.83 11.06 0.84
CA ALA A 174 11.06 9.88 0.46
C ALA A 174 11.70 9.10 -0.69
N GLN A 175 12.30 9.79 -1.67
CA GLN A 175 13.00 9.12 -2.77
C GLN A 175 14.21 8.33 -2.28
N SER A 176 14.98 8.90 -1.36
CA SER A 176 16.16 8.24 -0.78
C SER A 176 15.83 7.00 0.05
N ALA A 177 14.57 6.83 0.46
CA ALA A 177 14.09 5.70 1.25
C ALA A 177 13.40 4.60 0.41
N GLN A 178 13.38 4.71 -0.93
CA GLN A 178 12.71 3.79 -1.84
C GLN A 178 13.69 2.74 -2.40
N GLU A 179 13.96 1.70 -1.62
CA GLU A 179 14.95 0.66 -1.96
C GLU A 179 14.58 -0.16 -3.20
N LEU A 180 13.30 -0.51 -3.35
CA LEU A 180 12.85 -1.31 -4.48
C LEU A 180 12.78 -0.49 -5.77
N PHE A 181 12.39 0.78 -5.66
CA PHE A 181 12.40 1.71 -6.79
C PHE A 181 13.83 1.97 -7.28
N GLU A 182 14.79 2.13 -6.39
CA GLU A 182 16.21 2.32 -6.76
C GLU A 182 16.73 1.16 -7.60
N ARG A 183 16.33 -0.08 -7.26
CA ARG A 183 16.76 -1.30 -7.95
C ARG A 183 16.04 -1.54 -9.28
N THR A 184 14.75 -1.23 -9.35
CA THR A 184 13.90 -1.68 -10.47
C THR A 184 13.27 -0.54 -11.27
N GLY A 185 13.13 0.65 -10.68
CA GLY A 185 12.42 1.78 -11.29
C GLY A 185 10.91 1.56 -11.52
N ALA A 186 10.35 0.45 -11.03
CA ALA A 186 9.06 -0.07 -11.50
C ALA A 186 7.94 -0.05 -10.44
N VAL A 187 8.15 0.55 -9.28
CA VAL A 187 7.18 0.60 -8.19
C VAL A 187 6.76 2.01 -7.83
N HIS A 188 5.60 2.09 -7.21
CA HIS A 188 5.16 3.27 -6.49
C HIS A 188 5.51 3.15 -5.00
N ALA A 189 5.64 4.30 -4.35
CA ALA A 189 5.84 4.38 -2.91
C ALA A 189 4.79 5.25 -2.24
N ALA A 190 4.45 4.88 -1.02
CA ALA A 190 3.78 5.71 -0.04
C ALA A 190 4.63 5.76 1.24
N ALA A 191 4.66 6.91 1.91
CA ALA A 191 5.43 7.06 3.14
C ALA A 191 4.70 7.98 4.13
N THR A 192 4.93 7.75 5.43
CA THR A 192 4.58 8.74 6.44
C THR A 192 5.73 9.71 6.62
N PHE A 193 5.43 10.94 7.00
CA PHE A 193 6.42 11.93 7.44
C PHE A 193 5.85 12.74 8.60
N ASP A 194 6.73 13.25 9.42
CA ASP A 194 6.38 14.03 10.61
C ASP A 194 6.28 15.54 10.34
N GLN A 195 6.06 16.33 11.40
CA GLN A 195 5.98 17.80 11.38
C GLN A 195 7.30 18.48 10.97
N HIS A 196 8.41 17.75 10.89
CA HIS A 196 9.73 18.25 10.46
C HIS A 196 10.09 17.79 9.04
N GLY A 197 9.28 16.92 8.43
CA GLY A 197 9.50 16.32 7.11
C GLY A 197 10.37 15.07 7.16
N GLU A 198 10.64 14.53 8.35
CA GLU A 198 11.39 13.29 8.52
C GLU A 198 10.51 12.10 8.09
N ILE A 199 11.07 11.24 7.24
CA ILE A 199 10.37 10.06 6.75
C ILE A 199 10.36 8.98 7.82
N GLY A 200 9.18 8.47 8.11
CA GLY A 200 8.97 7.34 9.01
C GLY A 200 8.81 6.02 8.25
N LEU A 201 7.57 5.56 8.14
CA LEU A 201 7.22 4.33 7.44
C LEU A 201 7.24 4.52 5.92
N VAL A 202 7.93 3.64 5.18
CA VAL A 202 7.89 3.57 3.71
C VAL A 202 7.35 2.22 3.26
N ARG A 203 6.44 2.24 2.28
CA ARG A 203 5.95 1.03 1.60
C ARG A 203 5.95 1.22 0.10
N GLU A 204 6.42 0.19 -0.59
CA GLU A 204 6.52 0.16 -2.04
C GLU A 204 5.66 -0.97 -2.61
N ASP A 205 5.03 -0.70 -3.73
CA ASP A 205 4.21 -1.67 -4.48
C ASP A 205 4.11 -1.20 -5.94
N ILE A 206 3.91 -2.14 -6.87
CA ILE A 206 3.62 -1.81 -8.28
C ILE A 206 2.33 -0.98 -8.41
N GLY A 207 1.40 -1.15 -7.47
CA GLY A 207 0.16 -0.39 -7.37
C GLY A 207 0.25 0.78 -6.39
N ARG A 208 0.06 2.02 -6.85
CA ARG A 208 0.09 3.19 -5.96
C ARG A 208 -0.95 3.13 -4.83
N HIS A 209 -2.12 2.55 -5.07
CA HIS A 209 -3.15 2.38 -4.04
C HIS A 209 -2.73 1.34 -3.02
N ASN A 210 -2.12 0.23 -3.47
CA ASN A 210 -1.58 -0.79 -2.60
C ASN A 210 -0.48 -0.25 -1.67
N ALA A 211 0.40 0.62 -2.20
CA ALA A 211 1.44 1.24 -1.37
C ALA A 211 0.83 2.06 -0.22
N VAL A 212 -0.26 2.80 -0.49
CA VAL A 212 -0.99 3.54 0.57
C VAL A 212 -1.68 2.58 1.53
N ASP A 213 -2.35 1.53 1.02
CA ASP A 213 -3.00 0.54 1.89
C ASP A 213 -1.98 -0.18 2.79
N LYS A 214 -0.78 -0.50 2.29
CA LYS A 214 0.30 -1.05 3.12
C LYS A 214 0.69 -0.10 4.25
N VAL A 215 0.80 1.21 4.00
CA VAL A 215 1.07 2.21 5.03
C VAL A 215 -0.06 2.26 6.06
N VAL A 216 -1.31 2.40 5.59
CA VAL A 216 -2.48 2.47 6.46
C VAL A 216 -2.65 1.20 7.30
N GLY A 217 -2.48 0.03 6.67
CA GLY A 217 -2.58 -1.25 7.37
C GLY A 217 -1.49 -1.44 8.41
N ARG A 218 -0.26 -0.98 8.16
CA ARG A 218 0.80 -1.01 9.15
C ARG A 218 0.45 -0.14 10.36
N LEU A 219 0.01 1.10 10.13
CA LEU A 219 -0.39 1.99 11.22
C LEU A 219 -1.56 1.43 12.03
N LEU A 220 -2.53 0.78 11.36
CA LEU A 220 -3.65 0.14 12.07
C LEU A 220 -3.18 -1.03 12.93
N LEU A 221 -2.28 -1.88 12.41
CA LEU A 221 -1.74 -3.03 13.15
C LEU A 221 -0.85 -2.61 14.33
N ASP A 222 -0.26 -1.43 14.28
CA ASP A 222 0.55 -0.85 15.37
C ASP A 222 -0.26 0.01 16.36
N ASP A 223 -1.60 0.11 16.19
CA ASP A 223 -2.48 0.99 16.97
C ASP A 223 -2.10 2.49 16.85
N GLU A 224 -1.58 2.91 15.67
CA GLU A 224 -1.11 4.27 15.39
C GLU A 224 -2.09 5.10 14.54
N LEU A 225 -3.33 4.64 14.37
CA LEU A 225 -4.41 5.44 13.78
C LEU A 225 -5.28 6.08 14.85
N PRO A 226 -5.82 7.29 14.62
CA PRO A 226 -5.67 8.15 13.44
C PRO A 226 -4.29 8.82 13.36
N ALA A 227 -3.77 8.99 12.12
CA ALA A 227 -2.44 9.53 11.84
C ALA A 227 -2.40 11.07 11.79
N GLY A 228 -3.10 11.75 12.70
CA GLY A 228 -3.32 13.19 12.65
C GLY A 228 -2.08 14.07 12.83
N ASP A 229 -1.02 13.54 13.38
CA ASP A 229 0.28 14.19 13.59
C ASP A 229 1.26 13.98 12.43
N ARG A 230 0.87 13.21 11.42
CA ARG A 230 1.69 12.80 10.28
C ARG A 230 1.13 13.28 8.96
N GLY A 231 2.00 13.38 7.96
CA GLY A 231 1.63 13.53 6.56
C GLY A 231 1.81 12.23 5.79
N LEU A 232 1.09 12.12 4.68
CA LEU A 232 1.20 11.03 3.72
C LEU A 232 1.89 11.52 2.44
N PHE A 233 3.04 10.94 2.10
CA PHE A 233 3.68 11.09 0.80
C PHE A 233 3.22 10.01 -0.16
N VAL A 234 3.02 10.36 -1.44
CA VAL A 234 2.77 9.41 -2.52
C VAL A 234 3.60 9.74 -3.76
N SER A 235 4.30 8.77 -4.30
CA SER A 235 5.16 8.95 -5.50
C SER A 235 4.37 9.14 -6.80
N GLY A 236 3.07 8.88 -6.77
CA GLY A 236 2.17 8.94 -7.91
C GLY A 236 1.26 10.17 -7.92
N ARG A 237 0.15 10.04 -8.65
CA ARG A 237 -0.95 11.03 -8.68
C ARG A 237 -1.76 10.96 -7.39
N ALA A 238 -2.23 12.11 -6.91
CA ALA A 238 -3.28 12.16 -5.90
C ALA A 238 -4.64 11.99 -6.59
N SER A 239 -5.16 10.78 -6.64
CA SER A 239 -6.52 10.48 -7.07
C SER A 239 -7.50 10.66 -5.91
N PHE A 240 -8.80 10.63 -6.25
CA PHE A 240 -9.88 10.62 -5.26
C PHE A 240 -9.67 9.53 -4.20
N GLU A 241 -9.34 8.30 -4.64
CA GLU A 241 -9.16 7.17 -3.72
C GLU A 241 -7.96 7.36 -2.78
N ILE A 242 -6.87 7.98 -3.25
CA ILE A 242 -5.72 8.29 -2.38
C ILE A 242 -6.14 9.25 -1.28
N VAL A 243 -6.91 10.30 -1.61
CA VAL A 243 -7.41 11.25 -0.61
C VAL A 243 -8.42 10.59 0.32
N GLN A 244 -9.30 9.73 -0.19
CA GLN A 244 -10.24 8.95 0.62
C GLN A 244 -9.51 8.07 1.65
N LYS A 245 -8.48 7.33 1.23
CA LYS A 245 -7.69 6.46 2.11
C LYS A 245 -6.96 7.29 3.19
N ALA A 246 -6.38 8.41 2.80
CA ALA A 246 -5.76 9.35 3.73
C ALA A 246 -6.76 9.92 4.74
N TRP A 247 -7.96 10.29 4.27
CA TRP A 247 -9.03 10.78 5.14
C TRP A 247 -9.49 9.72 6.15
N ALA A 248 -9.74 8.49 5.67
CA ALA A 248 -10.12 7.37 6.53
C ALA A 248 -9.06 7.09 7.62
N ALA A 249 -7.77 7.23 7.29
CA ALA A 249 -6.66 7.04 8.20
C ALA A 249 -6.35 8.26 9.08
N GLY A 250 -6.99 9.42 8.85
CA GLY A 250 -6.82 10.62 9.65
C GLY A 250 -5.62 11.50 9.29
N PHE A 251 -4.98 11.31 8.12
CA PHE A 251 -3.88 12.17 7.69
C PHE A 251 -4.35 13.59 7.36
N GLY A 252 -3.75 14.58 8.02
CA GLY A 252 -4.06 16.01 7.78
C GLY A 252 -3.31 16.64 6.60
N THR A 253 -2.33 15.95 6.03
CA THR A 253 -1.50 16.48 4.93
C THR A 253 -1.15 15.36 3.94
N ILE A 254 -1.26 15.67 2.64
CA ILE A 254 -0.84 14.78 1.56
C ILE A 254 0.14 15.51 0.64
N VAL A 255 1.27 14.87 0.34
CA VAL A 255 2.25 15.32 -0.65
C VAL A 255 2.33 14.33 -1.80
N ALA A 256 1.97 14.75 -3.00
CA ALA A 256 2.01 13.93 -4.21
C ALA A 256 3.06 14.44 -5.19
N VAL A 257 3.87 13.53 -5.73
CA VAL A 257 4.87 13.84 -6.76
C VAL A 257 4.22 14.31 -8.06
N SER A 258 3.02 13.81 -8.38
CA SER A 258 2.31 14.14 -9.61
C SER A 258 1.05 14.98 -9.32
N ALA A 259 0.21 15.14 -10.35
CA ALA A 259 -0.99 15.97 -10.29
C ALA A 259 -2.09 15.37 -9.43
N PRO A 260 -2.87 16.19 -8.71
CA PRO A 260 -4.17 15.77 -8.18
C PRO A 260 -5.25 15.82 -9.27
N SER A 261 -6.32 15.03 -9.10
CA SER A 261 -7.55 15.19 -9.86
C SER A 261 -8.44 16.30 -9.25
N SER A 262 -9.38 16.83 -10.01
CA SER A 262 -10.34 17.84 -9.49
C SER A 262 -11.14 17.28 -8.31
N LEU A 263 -11.63 16.03 -8.42
CA LEU A 263 -12.36 15.38 -7.35
C LEU A 263 -11.50 15.15 -6.10
N ALA A 264 -10.19 14.84 -6.26
CA ALA A 264 -9.26 14.74 -5.14
C ALA A 264 -9.11 16.08 -4.39
N VAL A 265 -9.03 17.19 -5.12
CA VAL A 265 -8.96 18.54 -4.52
C VAL A 265 -10.25 18.88 -3.77
N GLU A 266 -11.40 18.59 -4.37
CA GLU A 266 -12.69 18.80 -3.71
C GLU A 266 -12.82 17.95 -2.43
N THR A 267 -12.43 16.67 -2.51
CA THR A 267 -12.44 15.76 -1.37
C THR A 267 -11.51 16.24 -0.25
N ALA A 268 -10.30 16.68 -0.59
CA ALA A 268 -9.35 17.20 0.39
C ALA A 268 -9.89 18.43 1.12
N LYS A 269 -10.55 19.37 0.40
CA LYS A 269 -11.20 20.56 1.00
C LYS A 269 -12.30 20.14 1.98
N VAL A 270 -13.14 19.18 1.62
CA VAL A 270 -14.21 18.68 2.49
C VAL A 270 -13.66 17.98 3.71
N ALA A 271 -12.59 17.19 3.56
CA ALA A 271 -11.95 16.48 4.64
C ALA A 271 -11.14 17.39 5.60
N GLY A 272 -10.78 18.61 5.18
CA GLY A 272 -9.85 19.46 5.91
C GLY A 272 -8.40 19.02 5.77
N ILE A 273 -8.04 18.40 4.64
CA ILE A 273 -6.71 17.88 4.34
C ILE A 273 -5.94 18.89 3.49
N ARG A 274 -4.73 19.27 3.90
CA ARG A 274 -3.79 19.99 3.03
C ARG A 274 -3.29 19.08 1.93
N LEU A 275 -3.55 19.42 0.67
CA LEU A 275 -3.15 18.66 -0.50
C LEU A 275 -2.12 19.42 -1.32
N ALA A 276 -0.89 18.91 -1.34
CA ALA A 276 0.18 19.37 -2.19
C ALA A 276 0.43 18.41 -3.35
N GLY A 277 0.64 18.94 -4.54
CA GLY A 277 0.94 18.16 -5.74
C GLY A 277 2.07 18.76 -6.55
N PHE A 278 2.52 18.06 -7.61
CA PHE A 278 3.71 18.39 -8.40
C PHE A 278 4.95 18.61 -7.54
N ALA A 279 5.01 17.91 -6.40
CA ALA A 279 6.08 18.06 -5.45
C ALA A 279 7.40 17.56 -6.04
N ARG A 280 8.41 18.45 -6.02
CA ARG A 280 9.77 18.25 -6.50
C ARG A 280 10.71 18.97 -5.54
N PRO A 281 12.01 18.67 -5.56
CA PRO A 281 12.99 19.46 -4.81
C PRO A 281 12.77 20.97 -4.96
N GLY A 282 12.52 21.63 -3.87
CA GLY A 282 12.36 23.10 -3.81
C GLY A 282 11.08 23.68 -4.44
N ARG A 283 10.11 22.85 -4.87
CA ARG A 283 8.83 23.36 -5.41
C ARG A 283 7.67 22.39 -5.19
N LEU A 284 6.49 22.92 -4.95
CA LEU A 284 5.20 22.22 -4.94
C LEU A 284 4.05 23.20 -5.19
N ASN A 285 2.87 22.67 -5.47
CA ASN A 285 1.63 23.44 -5.54
C ASN A 285 0.70 22.97 -4.42
N VAL A 286 0.16 23.90 -3.64
CA VAL A 286 -0.88 23.62 -2.64
C VAL A 286 -2.24 23.85 -3.28
N TYR A 287 -3.15 22.89 -3.19
CA TYR A 287 -4.48 22.89 -3.81
C TYR A 287 -5.62 22.97 -2.79
N ALA A 288 -5.38 22.49 -1.58
CA ALA A 288 -6.33 22.52 -0.46
C ALA A 288 -5.60 22.73 0.84
#